data_66d16c77f4ccee1a3bac29cd19966bf4
#
_entry.id   66d16c77f4ccee1a3bac29cd19966bf4
#
_cell.length_a   1.000
_cell.length_b   1.000
_cell.length_c   1.000
_cell.angle_alpha   90.00
_cell.angle_beta   90.00
_cell.angle_gamma   90.00
#
_symmetry.space_group_name_H-M   'P 1'
#
loop_
_entity.id
_entity.type
_entity.pdbx_description
1 polymer ?
#
loop_
_entity_poly.entity_id
_entity_poly.type
_entity_poly.pdbx_seq_one_letter_code
_entity_poly.pdbx_strand_id
1 'polypeptide(L)'
;MGLLLKFSAVVDAINEKIGIVCNWLVLIACLVSGGNAMVRYAYDQSSNAWLEVQWYMFAVIVMFGAAYTLKRNEHVRVDIFYMTLSRRGQLWIDILGTIFFLFPTCAILAWLAWPFFMQSFNVNEHSSNAGGLLRWPIKLVLPVGFVLVAVQGVSETIKRIAFLNDIPVESLEAHYERPTQ
;
A
#
# COMPACT_ATOMS: atom_id res chain seq x y z
N MET A 1 6.77 5.64 -25.61
CA MET A 1 6.09 6.32 -24.49
C MET A 1 4.63 5.89 -24.35
N GLY A 2 3.82 5.83 -25.40
CA GLY A 2 2.40 5.44 -25.31
C GLY A 2 2.11 4.08 -24.68
N LEU A 3 2.93 3.05 -24.92
CA LEU A 3 2.76 1.72 -24.30
C LEU A 3 3.04 1.76 -22.79
N LEU A 4 4.07 2.51 -22.36
CA LEU A 4 4.42 2.67 -20.96
C LEU A 4 3.34 3.42 -20.17
N LEU A 5 2.74 4.45 -20.77
CA LEU A 5 1.62 5.17 -20.16
C LEU A 5 0.35 4.31 -20.09
N LYS A 6 0.10 3.43 -21.06
CA LYS A 6 -1.00 2.46 -20.98
C LYS A 6 -0.77 1.46 -19.84
N PHE A 7 0.45 0.96 -19.67
CA PHE A 7 0.81 0.12 -18.52
C PHE A 7 0.55 0.86 -17.20
N SER A 8 1.02 2.11 -17.08
CA SER A 8 0.79 2.95 -15.91
C SER A 8 -0.71 3.11 -15.61
N ALA A 9 -1.53 3.37 -16.63
CA ALA A 9 -2.98 3.48 -16.47
C ALA A 9 -3.64 2.20 -15.95
N VAL A 10 -3.19 1.03 -16.40
CA VAL A 10 -3.68 -0.26 -15.91
C VAL A 10 -3.31 -0.47 -14.44
N VAL A 11 -2.06 -0.21 -14.07
CA VAL A 11 -1.59 -0.30 -12.68
C VAL A 11 -2.38 0.65 -11.79
N ASP A 12 -2.59 1.87 -12.23
CA ASP A 12 -3.38 2.87 -11.51
C ASP A 12 -4.84 2.45 -11.31
N ALA A 13 -5.45 1.84 -12.33
CA ALA A 13 -6.83 1.32 -12.24
C ALA A 13 -6.95 0.15 -11.26
N ILE A 14 -5.94 -0.74 -11.21
CA ILE A 14 -5.90 -1.85 -10.25
C ILE A 14 -5.78 -1.28 -8.82
N ASN A 15 -4.84 -0.37 -8.58
CA ASN A 15 -4.63 0.21 -7.25
C ASN A 15 -5.82 1.08 -6.78
N GLU A 16 -6.55 1.71 -7.70
CA GLU A 16 -7.81 2.39 -7.36
C GLU A 16 -8.86 1.42 -6.81
N LYS A 17 -9.06 0.28 -7.47
CA LYS A 17 -9.98 -0.76 -6.98
C LYS A 17 -9.53 -1.32 -5.63
N ILE A 18 -8.23 -1.56 -5.45
CA ILE A 18 -7.66 -2.00 -4.18
C ILE A 18 -7.92 -0.97 -3.09
N GLY A 19 -7.74 0.32 -3.37
CA GLY A 19 -8.04 1.40 -2.43
C GLY A 19 -9.51 1.41 -1.99
N ILE A 20 -10.44 1.23 -2.94
CA ILE A 20 -11.87 1.12 -2.62
C ILE A 20 -12.13 -0.09 -1.69
N VAL A 21 -11.53 -1.24 -1.97
CA VAL A 21 -11.66 -2.43 -1.10
C VAL A 21 -11.09 -2.15 0.30
N CYS A 22 -9.92 -1.51 0.38
CA CYS A 22 -9.32 -1.12 1.67
C CYS A 22 -10.23 -0.19 2.47
N ASN A 23 -10.90 0.78 1.83
CA ASN A 23 -11.85 1.67 2.50
C ASN A 23 -13.04 0.89 3.09
N TRP A 24 -13.59 -0.08 2.36
CA TRP A 24 -14.64 -0.95 2.88
C TRP A 24 -14.14 -1.85 4.01
N LEU A 25 -12.90 -2.35 3.92
CA LEU A 25 -12.30 -3.14 5.00
C LEU A 25 -12.15 -2.35 6.29
N VAL A 26 -11.88 -1.03 6.23
CA VAL A 26 -11.87 -0.17 7.43
C VAL A 26 -13.22 -0.19 8.11
N LEU A 27 -14.30 0.01 7.36
CA LEU A 27 -15.67 -0.02 7.90
C LEU A 27 -15.98 -1.39 8.52
N ILE A 28 -15.66 -2.48 7.79
CA ILE A 28 -15.90 -3.85 8.28
C ILE A 28 -15.10 -4.11 9.55
N ALA A 29 -13.82 -3.69 9.61
CA ALA A 29 -12.98 -3.84 10.80
C ALA A 29 -13.57 -3.10 12.01
N CYS A 30 -14.11 -1.90 11.82
CA CYS A 30 -14.80 -1.15 12.87
C CYS A 30 -16.06 -1.86 13.35
N LEU A 31 -16.87 -2.40 12.41
CA LEU A 31 -18.10 -3.14 12.75
C LEU A 31 -17.79 -4.45 13.50
N VAL A 32 -16.77 -5.19 13.07
CA VAL A 32 -16.31 -6.41 13.74
C VAL A 32 -15.80 -6.09 15.14
N SER A 33 -15.02 -5.01 15.30
CA SER A 33 -14.49 -4.58 16.60
C SER A 33 -15.62 -4.18 17.55
N GLY A 34 -16.53 -3.33 17.09
CA GLY A 34 -17.70 -2.88 17.87
C GLY A 34 -18.64 -4.04 18.23
N GLY A 35 -18.92 -4.92 17.23
CA GLY A 35 -19.74 -6.12 17.45
C GLY A 35 -19.13 -7.07 18.48
N ASN A 36 -17.82 -7.35 18.38
CA ASN A 36 -17.12 -8.19 19.36
C ASN A 36 -17.15 -7.59 20.77
N ALA A 37 -17.01 -6.26 20.88
CA ALA A 37 -17.12 -5.56 22.17
C ALA A 37 -18.53 -5.67 22.78
N MET A 38 -19.58 -5.54 21.95
CA MET A 38 -20.96 -5.68 22.40
C MET A 38 -21.27 -7.11 22.85
N VAL A 39 -20.85 -8.14 22.10
CA VAL A 39 -21.04 -9.55 22.46
C VAL A 39 -20.30 -9.88 23.75
N ARG A 40 -19.08 -9.39 23.90
CA ARG A 40 -18.29 -9.57 25.13
C ARG A 40 -18.99 -8.93 26.35
N TYR A 41 -19.55 -7.74 26.18
CA TYR A 41 -20.24 -7.05 27.28
C TYR A 41 -21.58 -7.72 27.63
N ALA A 42 -22.35 -8.14 26.63
CA ALA A 42 -23.71 -8.65 26.83
C ALA A 42 -23.75 -10.13 27.26
N TYR A 43 -22.80 -10.94 26.76
CA TYR A 43 -22.82 -12.41 26.93
C TYR A 43 -21.59 -12.96 27.64
N ASP A 44 -20.66 -12.12 28.04
CA ASP A 44 -19.38 -12.48 28.67
C ASP A 44 -18.57 -13.50 27.84
N GLN A 45 -18.75 -13.46 26.52
CA GLN A 45 -18.09 -14.34 25.55
C GLN A 45 -17.18 -13.53 24.63
N SER A 46 -15.98 -14.06 24.41
CA SER A 46 -15.03 -13.50 23.46
C SER A 46 -14.39 -14.61 22.65
N SER A 47 -14.23 -14.38 21.35
CA SER A 47 -13.52 -15.30 20.47
C SER A 47 -12.20 -14.69 20.00
N ASN A 48 -11.09 -15.42 20.16
CA ASN A 48 -9.79 -15.01 19.63
C ASN A 48 -9.81 -14.87 18.10
N ALA A 49 -10.62 -15.67 17.40
CA ALA A 49 -10.76 -15.59 15.96
C ALA A 49 -11.25 -14.19 15.50
N TRP A 50 -12.20 -13.57 16.19
CA TRP A 50 -12.69 -12.23 15.89
C TRP A 50 -11.60 -11.16 16.07
N LEU A 51 -10.78 -11.29 17.09
CA LEU A 51 -9.64 -10.38 17.31
C LEU A 51 -8.58 -10.56 16.22
N GLU A 52 -8.31 -11.81 15.83
CA GLU A 52 -7.33 -12.11 14.79
C GLU A 52 -7.78 -11.65 13.40
N VAL A 53 -9.08 -11.79 13.05
CA VAL A 53 -9.65 -11.26 11.81
C VAL A 53 -9.42 -9.75 11.70
N GLN A 54 -9.56 -8.99 12.79
CA GLN A 54 -9.29 -7.56 12.80
C GLN A 54 -7.84 -7.25 12.42
N TRP A 55 -6.87 -7.99 12.99
CA TRP A 55 -5.45 -7.81 12.63
C TRP A 55 -5.16 -8.17 11.18
N TYR A 56 -5.84 -9.19 10.65
CA TYR A 56 -5.72 -9.61 9.26
C TYR A 56 -6.24 -8.51 8.32
N MET A 57 -7.41 -7.97 8.61
CA MET A 57 -7.94 -6.83 7.86
C MET A 57 -7.01 -5.62 7.94
N PHE A 58 -6.46 -5.32 9.11
CA PHE A 58 -5.54 -4.21 9.31
C PHE A 58 -4.27 -4.38 8.50
N ALA A 59 -3.68 -5.57 8.48
CA ALA A 59 -2.50 -5.86 7.67
C ALA A 59 -2.77 -5.70 6.17
N VAL A 60 -3.93 -6.16 5.67
CA VAL A 60 -4.35 -5.96 4.28
C VAL A 60 -4.52 -4.47 3.96
N ILE A 61 -5.21 -3.71 4.83
CA ILE A 61 -5.42 -2.27 4.66
C ILE A 61 -4.07 -1.54 4.55
N VAL A 62 -3.13 -1.81 5.45
CA VAL A 62 -1.81 -1.15 5.47
C VAL A 62 -0.99 -1.54 4.25
N MET A 63 -0.86 -2.83 3.96
CA MET A 63 0.05 -3.30 2.92
C MET A 63 -0.47 -3.02 1.50
N PHE A 64 -1.75 -3.20 1.25
CA PHE A 64 -2.34 -2.96 -0.07
C PHE A 64 -2.73 -1.49 -0.25
N GLY A 65 -3.16 -0.83 0.81
CA GLY A 65 -3.43 0.61 0.82
C GLY A 65 -2.18 1.44 0.55
N ALA A 66 -0.97 0.97 0.92
CA ALA A 66 0.28 1.68 0.67
C ALA A 66 0.52 1.97 -0.83
N ALA A 67 0.20 1.04 -1.72
CA ALA A 67 0.30 1.26 -3.17
C ALA A 67 -0.72 2.32 -3.66
N TYR A 68 -1.93 2.32 -3.12
CA TYR A 68 -2.93 3.34 -3.41
C TYR A 68 -2.51 4.73 -2.89
N THR A 69 -1.98 4.80 -1.67
CA THR A 69 -1.46 6.04 -1.09
C THR A 69 -0.28 6.59 -1.90
N LEU A 70 0.59 5.70 -2.44
CA LEU A 70 1.68 6.11 -3.34
C LEU A 70 1.12 6.70 -4.64
N LYS A 71 0.09 6.09 -5.23
CA LYS A 71 -0.59 6.62 -6.41
C LYS A 71 -1.19 8.01 -6.17
N ARG A 72 -1.80 8.23 -5.01
CA ARG A 72 -2.40 9.51 -4.62
C ARG A 72 -1.36 10.54 -4.19
N ASN A 73 -0.10 10.14 -4.05
CA ASN A 73 0.98 10.98 -3.53
C ASN A 73 0.68 11.58 -2.13
N GLU A 74 -0.05 10.83 -1.30
CA GLU A 74 -0.54 11.24 0.02
C GLU A 74 0.38 10.75 1.15
N HIS A 75 1.59 10.29 0.85
CA HIS A 75 2.58 9.98 1.87
C HIS A 75 3.04 11.25 2.57
N VAL A 76 3.12 11.19 3.90
CA VAL A 76 3.66 12.29 4.71
C VAL A 76 5.12 12.53 4.31
N ARG A 77 5.43 13.78 3.92
CA ARG A 77 6.76 14.21 3.50
C ARG A 77 7.21 15.41 4.32
N VAL A 78 8.52 15.56 4.46
CA VAL A 78 9.10 16.79 5.01
C VAL A 78 9.31 17.76 3.85
N ASP A 79 8.31 18.61 3.58
CA ASP A 79 8.26 19.44 2.37
C ASP A 79 9.07 20.73 2.46
N ILE A 80 9.66 21.07 3.62
CA ILE A 80 10.34 22.34 3.87
C ILE A 80 11.42 22.62 2.80
N PHE A 81 12.26 21.63 2.49
CA PHE A 81 13.27 21.77 1.44
C PHE A 81 12.72 21.50 0.04
N TYR A 82 11.76 20.60 -0.07
CA TYR A 82 11.16 20.19 -1.34
C TYR A 82 10.42 21.35 -2.02
N MET A 83 9.69 22.16 -1.26
CA MET A 83 8.96 23.34 -1.79
C MET A 83 9.87 24.47 -2.30
N THR A 84 11.14 24.52 -1.88
CA THR A 84 12.09 25.53 -2.38
C THR A 84 12.65 25.20 -3.77
N LEU A 85 12.49 23.97 -4.22
CA LEU A 85 13.03 23.49 -5.48
C LEU A 85 12.15 23.84 -6.67
N SER A 86 12.78 23.94 -7.86
CA SER A 86 12.05 24.05 -9.11
C SER A 86 11.26 22.78 -9.40
N ARG A 87 10.18 22.87 -10.19
CA ARG A 87 9.37 21.72 -10.63
C ARG A 87 10.21 20.56 -11.18
N ARG A 88 11.22 20.84 -11.99
CA ARG A 88 12.15 19.81 -12.49
C ARG A 88 13.00 19.20 -11.38
N GLY A 89 13.43 19.98 -10.41
CA GLY A 89 14.18 19.49 -9.25
C GLY A 89 13.36 18.54 -8.38
N GLN A 90 12.10 18.87 -8.13
CA GLN A 90 11.16 18.00 -7.40
C GLN A 90 10.96 16.66 -8.12
N LEU A 91 10.74 16.68 -9.44
CA LEU A 91 10.61 15.47 -10.25
C LEU A 91 11.85 14.57 -10.18
N TRP A 92 13.05 15.17 -10.26
CA TRP A 92 14.29 14.40 -10.14
C TRP A 92 14.47 13.77 -8.76
N ILE A 93 14.15 14.48 -7.69
CA ILE A 93 14.20 13.92 -6.32
C ILE A 93 13.23 12.75 -6.18
N ASP A 94 12.01 12.89 -6.69
CA ASP A 94 11.02 11.81 -6.65
C ASP A 94 11.45 10.57 -7.44
N ILE A 95 12.05 10.75 -8.62
CA ILE A 95 12.57 9.65 -9.44
C ILE A 95 13.74 8.96 -8.73
N LEU A 96 14.73 9.74 -8.26
CA LEU A 96 15.91 9.20 -7.58
C LEU A 96 15.51 8.53 -6.26
N GLY A 97 14.59 9.13 -5.50
CA GLY A 97 14.06 8.55 -4.28
C GLY A 97 13.35 7.21 -4.54
N THR A 98 12.58 7.11 -5.61
CA THR A 98 11.93 5.85 -6.00
C THR A 98 12.97 4.79 -6.38
N ILE A 99 13.98 5.15 -7.18
CA ILE A 99 15.00 4.20 -7.67
C ILE A 99 15.94 3.73 -6.54
N PHE A 100 16.44 4.66 -5.72
CA PHE A 100 17.48 4.34 -4.74
C PHE A 100 16.96 3.93 -3.36
N PHE A 101 15.74 4.31 -3.00
CA PHE A 101 15.17 3.96 -1.71
C PHE A 101 13.97 3.04 -1.83
N LEU A 102 12.95 3.38 -2.62
CA LEU A 102 11.71 2.60 -2.66
C LEU A 102 11.94 1.22 -3.28
N PHE A 103 12.56 1.12 -4.44
CA PHE A 103 12.79 -0.18 -5.08
C PHE A 103 13.70 -1.11 -4.29
N PRO A 104 14.89 -0.70 -3.80
CA PRO A 104 15.72 -1.57 -2.99
C PRO A 104 15.01 -2.03 -1.71
N THR A 105 14.31 -1.13 -1.04
CA THR A 105 13.58 -1.46 0.18
C THR A 105 12.47 -2.47 -0.09
N CYS A 106 11.63 -2.24 -1.11
CA CYS A 106 10.57 -3.17 -1.49
C CYS A 106 11.14 -4.54 -1.92
N ALA A 107 12.23 -4.56 -2.68
CA ALA A 107 12.87 -5.80 -3.14
C ALA A 107 13.43 -6.61 -1.96
N ILE A 108 14.17 -5.97 -1.05
CA ILE A 108 14.74 -6.63 0.14
C ILE A 108 13.62 -7.16 1.04
N LEU A 109 12.60 -6.34 1.32
CA LEU A 109 11.52 -6.73 2.22
C LEU A 109 10.64 -7.82 1.61
N ALA A 110 10.33 -7.77 0.31
CA ALA A 110 9.62 -8.84 -0.39
C ALA A 110 10.43 -10.14 -0.38
N TRP A 111 11.76 -10.07 -0.63
CA TRP A 111 12.66 -11.22 -0.57
C TRP A 111 12.70 -11.87 0.80
N LEU A 112 12.83 -11.08 1.87
CA LEU A 112 12.86 -11.58 3.24
C LEU A 112 11.49 -12.08 3.73
N ALA A 113 10.39 -11.49 3.26
CA ALA A 113 9.04 -11.90 3.60
C ALA A 113 8.62 -13.22 2.91
N TRP A 114 9.22 -13.56 1.77
CA TRP A 114 8.88 -14.76 1.02
C TRP A 114 9.15 -16.06 1.79
N PRO A 115 10.37 -16.33 2.32
CA PRO A 115 10.61 -17.53 3.14
C PRO A 115 9.78 -17.56 4.42
N PHE A 116 9.49 -16.41 5.02
CA PHE A 116 8.60 -16.31 6.17
C PHE A 116 7.18 -16.79 5.86
N PHE A 117 6.63 -16.42 4.70
CA PHE A 117 5.37 -16.96 4.20
C PHE A 117 5.48 -18.46 3.90
N MET A 118 6.50 -18.89 3.14
CA MET A 118 6.67 -20.28 2.71
C MET A 118 6.79 -21.25 3.89
N GLN A 119 7.52 -20.87 4.92
CA GLN A 119 7.62 -21.67 6.15
C GLN A 119 6.24 -21.86 6.80
N SER A 120 5.48 -20.79 6.95
CA SER A 120 4.13 -20.84 7.52
C SER A 120 3.16 -21.66 6.68
N PHE A 121 3.26 -21.55 5.35
CA PHE A 121 2.45 -22.31 4.42
C PHE A 121 2.73 -23.82 4.49
N ASN A 122 4.02 -24.22 4.51
CA ASN A 122 4.42 -25.63 4.52
C ASN A 122 4.00 -26.37 5.80
N VAL A 123 3.99 -25.67 6.95
CA VAL A 123 3.58 -26.28 8.24
C VAL A 123 2.11 -26.06 8.55
N ASN A 124 1.33 -25.44 7.65
CA ASN A 124 -0.06 -25.03 7.91
C ASN A 124 -0.19 -24.32 9.26
N GLU A 125 0.64 -23.33 9.50
CA GLU A 125 0.74 -22.64 10.77
C GLU A 125 -0.59 -22.06 11.24
N HIS A 126 -1.03 -22.46 12.40
CA HIS A 126 -2.20 -21.93 13.11
C HIS A 126 -1.76 -20.99 14.23
N SER A 127 -2.68 -20.13 14.64
CA SER A 127 -2.49 -19.32 15.82
C SER A 127 -2.35 -20.19 17.07
N SER A 128 -1.51 -19.78 17.99
CA SER A 128 -1.37 -20.44 19.31
C SER A 128 -2.55 -20.16 20.25
N ASN A 129 -3.45 -19.23 19.89
CA ASN A 129 -4.63 -18.92 20.66
C ASN A 129 -5.73 -19.98 20.48
N ALA A 130 -6.49 -20.26 21.51
CA ALA A 130 -7.64 -21.16 21.41
C ALA A 130 -8.65 -20.64 20.38
N GLY A 131 -8.98 -21.48 19.37
CA GLY A 131 -9.86 -21.09 18.26
C GLY A 131 -9.25 -20.08 17.28
N GLY A 132 -7.93 -19.94 17.28
CA GLY A 132 -7.21 -19.02 16.41
C GLY A 132 -7.16 -19.44 14.95
N LEU A 133 -6.85 -18.48 14.08
CA LEU A 133 -6.91 -18.62 12.64
C LEU A 133 -5.62 -19.15 12.02
N LEU A 134 -5.71 -19.57 10.76
CA LEU A 134 -4.60 -19.98 9.92
C LEU A 134 -3.71 -18.78 9.58
N ARG A 135 -2.40 -18.85 9.84
CA ARG A 135 -1.50 -17.68 9.75
C ARG A 135 -0.88 -17.43 8.38
N TRP A 136 -0.74 -18.45 7.53
CA TRP A 136 -0.07 -18.27 6.26
C TRP A 136 -0.76 -17.24 5.32
N PRO A 137 -2.12 -17.06 5.30
CA PRO A 137 -2.74 -16.09 4.41
C PRO A 137 -2.30 -14.66 4.72
N ILE A 138 -2.21 -14.30 6.01
CA ILE A 138 -1.80 -12.96 6.41
C ILE A 138 -0.30 -12.72 6.15
N LYS A 139 0.53 -13.77 6.27
CA LYS A 139 1.96 -13.68 5.95
C LYS A 139 2.19 -13.48 4.45
N LEU A 140 1.32 -14.00 3.58
CA LEU A 140 1.36 -13.76 2.13
C LEU A 140 1.10 -12.28 1.78
N VAL A 141 0.30 -11.59 2.57
CA VAL A 141 0.00 -10.16 2.34
C VAL A 141 1.27 -9.30 2.34
N LEU A 142 2.29 -9.67 3.13
CA LEU A 142 3.55 -8.93 3.23
C LEU A 142 4.31 -8.88 1.89
N PRO A 143 4.76 -10.00 1.30
CA PRO A 143 5.51 -9.95 0.04
C PRO A 143 4.66 -9.40 -1.10
N VAL A 144 3.35 -9.73 -1.16
CA VAL A 144 2.45 -9.20 -2.19
C VAL A 144 2.29 -7.69 -2.06
N GLY A 145 2.15 -7.16 -0.85
CA GLY A 145 2.04 -5.72 -0.62
C GLY A 145 3.28 -4.97 -1.07
N PHE A 146 4.49 -5.45 -0.75
CA PHE A 146 5.74 -4.83 -1.21
C PHE A 146 5.89 -4.89 -2.74
N VAL A 147 5.47 -5.97 -3.37
CA VAL A 147 5.44 -6.06 -4.84
C VAL A 147 4.45 -5.05 -5.45
N LEU A 148 3.26 -4.90 -4.87
CA LEU A 148 2.29 -3.90 -5.33
C LEU A 148 2.83 -2.48 -5.23
N VAL A 149 3.48 -2.13 -4.11
CA VAL A 149 4.13 -0.82 -3.94
C VAL A 149 5.25 -0.62 -4.96
N ALA A 150 6.08 -1.63 -5.21
CA ALA A 150 7.12 -1.56 -6.23
C ALA A 150 6.55 -1.35 -7.64
N VAL A 151 5.50 -2.09 -8.01
CA VAL A 151 4.82 -1.94 -9.32
C VAL A 151 4.21 -0.54 -9.46
N GLN A 152 3.59 -0.01 -8.40
CA GLN A 152 3.10 1.37 -8.41
C GLN A 152 4.27 2.37 -8.51
N GLY A 153 5.39 2.12 -7.85
CA GLY A 153 6.61 2.92 -7.99
C GLY A 153 7.12 3.00 -9.44
N VAL A 154 7.06 1.88 -10.18
CA VAL A 154 7.35 1.86 -11.63
C VAL A 154 6.38 2.76 -12.40
N SER A 155 5.07 2.64 -12.12
CA SER A 155 4.03 3.47 -12.74
C SER A 155 4.30 4.96 -12.50
N GLU A 156 4.59 5.34 -11.25
CA GLU A 156 4.89 6.72 -10.88
C GLU A 156 6.16 7.25 -11.55
N THR A 157 7.20 6.43 -11.64
CA THR A 157 8.45 6.79 -12.33
C THR A 157 8.22 7.03 -13.82
N ILE A 158 7.45 6.18 -14.49
CA ILE A 158 7.09 6.34 -15.90
C ILE A 158 6.34 7.68 -16.13
N LYS A 159 5.37 7.98 -15.27
CA LYS A 159 4.60 9.24 -15.35
C LYS A 159 5.50 10.47 -15.17
N ARG A 160 6.39 10.45 -14.17
CA ARG A 160 7.33 11.56 -13.92
C ARG A 160 8.33 11.75 -15.06
N ILE A 161 8.83 10.66 -15.66
CA ILE A 161 9.71 10.73 -16.84
C ILE A 161 8.95 11.28 -18.05
N ALA A 162 7.68 10.88 -18.27
CA ALA A 162 6.85 11.42 -19.33
C ALA A 162 6.66 12.93 -19.16
N PHE A 163 6.38 13.35 -17.93
CA PHE A 163 6.19 14.76 -17.58
C PHE A 163 7.46 15.61 -17.73
N LEU A 164 8.65 15.06 -17.45
CA LEU A 164 9.94 15.70 -17.73
C LEU A 164 10.18 15.94 -19.22
N ASN A 165 9.57 15.11 -20.08
CA ASN A 165 9.62 15.23 -21.55
C ASN A 165 8.44 16.06 -22.11
N ASP A 166 7.82 16.91 -21.29
CA ASP A 166 6.71 17.79 -21.64
C ASP A 166 5.47 17.05 -22.22
N ILE A 167 5.30 15.76 -21.87
CA ILE A 167 4.09 15.01 -22.17
C ILE A 167 3.10 15.25 -21.03
N PRO A 168 1.90 15.80 -21.31
CA PRO A 168 0.92 16.10 -20.27
C PRO A 168 0.46 14.80 -19.58
N VAL A 169 0.50 14.79 -18.24
CA VAL A 169 0.00 13.73 -17.39
C VAL A 169 -0.90 14.36 -16.35
N GLU A 170 -2.20 14.26 -16.55
CA GLU A 170 -3.24 14.93 -15.75
C GLU A 170 -3.07 14.70 -14.23
N SER A 171 -2.68 13.49 -13.82
CA SER A 171 -2.48 13.16 -12.41
C SER A 171 -1.29 13.89 -11.75
N LEU A 172 -0.35 14.42 -12.52
CA LEU A 172 0.82 15.15 -12.01
C LEU A 172 0.67 16.66 -12.14
N GLU A 173 -0.14 17.16 -13.06
CA GLU A 173 -0.32 18.60 -13.27
C GLU A 173 -0.78 19.30 -12.00
N ALA A 174 -1.84 18.82 -11.38
CA ALA A 174 -2.38 19.37 -10.14
C ALA A 174 -1.40 19.31 -8.96
N HIS A 175 -0.48 18.34 -8.96
CA HIS A 175 0.45 18.15 -7.84
C HIS A 175 1.65 19.11 -7.89
N TYR A 176 2.15 19.40 -9.10
CA TYR A 176 3.33 20.26 -9.29
C TYR A 176 2.99 21.72 -9.65
N GLU A 177 1.70 22.09 -9.71
CA GLU A 177 1.28 23.48 -9.79
C GLU A 177 1.51 24.16 -8.44
N ARG A 178 2.26 25.26 -8.44
CA ARG A 178 2.37 26.09 -7.23
C ARG A 178 1.01 26.72 -6.96
N PRO A 179 0.50 26.69 -5.71
CA PRO A 179 -0.64 27.51 -5.35
C PRO A 179 -0.30 28.96 -5.72
N THR A 180 -1.05 29.54 -6.61
CA THR A 180 -0.99 30.97 -6.87
C THR A 180 -1.44 31.67 -5.59
N GLN A 181 -0.48 32.27 -4.87
CA GLN A 181 -0.76 33.18 -3.75
C GLN A 181 -1.34 34.46 -4.25
#